data_29d2b588174001a9e14db1e15c233dc8
#
_entry.id   29d2b588174001a9e14db1e15c233dc8
#
_cell.length_a   1.000
_cell.length_b   1.000
_cell.length_c   1.000
_cell.angle_alpha   90.00
_cell.angle_beta   90.00
_cell.angle_gamma   90.00
#
_symmetry.space_group_name_H-M   'P 1'
#
loop_
_entity.id
_entity.type
_entity.pdbx_description
1 polymer ?
#
loop_
_entity_poly.entity_id
_entity_poly.type
_entity_poly.pdbx_seq_one_letter_code
_entity_poly.pdbx_strand_id
1 'polypeptide(L)'
;MCGIVGILGGEDVAERLLDGLRRLEYRGYDSAGIATIDHGQIERRRASGKLVNLAKELAAHPLPGSIGIAHTRWATHGGPTTNNAHPHATDHVAVVHNGIIENFKALRDELIGRGRVFTSETDTEVVAHLVSEKVEQGLDPVAAVREVLPRLHGAFALAILFREQPDLLIGARLGSPLVVGYGDGETYLGSDALALAPLTQRIAYLDEGDWVVCTREGTQVYDRDNTPVDRPVTLSGVTGALIDKGNHRHFMQKEIYEQPIVVAQTLRSYLQRLEGKIALPIPEFDLSDIKRVTIVACGTSFYAGMVAKYWFEQFARVPVDLDVASEFRYRAPVMEPGGLMIVISQSGETADTLAALRHAKAEGQTIAAVVNVPTSSMAREADLLLPTHAGPEIGVASTKAFTCQLSVLAALAANLAKAKGRLSADEERQIVRHLAEAPAAINGALAYDEAIEAMAGAVAGARDVLYLGRGTDYPLALEGALKLKEISYIHAEGYAAGEMKHGPIALIDESVPVIVIAPSGPLFEKTVSNMQEVQARGGKVILISDYDGIEAAGEDCIATITMPKVHPLIAPIVYAVPVQLLAYHVAVAKGTDVDQPRNLAKSVTVE
;
A
#
# COMPACT_ATOMS: atom_id res chain seq x y z
N MET A 1 -7.49 -1.60 5.48
CA MET A 1 -8.40 -1.65 4.30
C MET A 1 -9.18 -2.97 4.33
N CYS A 2 -10.43 -2.97 3.91
CA CYS A 2 -11.25 -4.17 3.84
C CYS A 2 -11.14 -4.86 2.46
N GLY A 3 -11.67 -6.07 2.32
CA GLY A 3 -11.76 -6.80 1.05
C GLY A 3 -13.19 -7.25 0.76
N ILE A 4 -13.64 -7.03 -0.48
CA ILE A 4 -14.97 -7.47 -0.97
C ILE A 4 -14.79 -8.50 -2.07
N VAL A 5 -15.60 -9.57 -2.03
CA VAL A 5 -15.82 -10.50 -3.13
C VAL A 5 -17.33 -10.74 -3.25
N GLY A 6 -17.85 -10.65 -4.47
CA GLY A 6 -19.23 -11.03 -4.79
C GLY A 6 -19.23 -11.99 -5.97
N ILE A 7 -20.09 -13.00 -5.93
CA ILE A 7 -20.24 -14.00 -7.01
C ILE A 7 -21.73 -14.19 -7.30
N LEU A 8 -22.08 -14.03 -8.56
CA LEU A 8 -23.34 -14.51 -9.14
C LEU A 8 -22.98 -15.66 -10.08
N GLY A 9 -23.10 -16.90 -9.60
CA GLY A 9 -22.63 -18.11 -10.26
C GLY A 9 -23.73 -19.14 -10.55
N GLY A 10 -23.33 -20.28 -11.10
CA GLY A 10 -24.21 -21.41 -11.42
C GLY A 10 -24.25 -22.49 -10.33
N GLU A 11 -23.24 -22.53 -9.45
CA GLU A 11 -23.07 -23.54 -8.40
C GLU A 11 -22.86 -22.86 -7.04
N ASP A 12 -22.72 -23.63 -5.96
CA ASP A 12 -22.45 -23.11 -4.62
C ASP A 12 -21.17 -22.25 -4.60
N VAL A 13 -21.28 -21.04 -4.04
CA VAL A 13 -20.22 -20.02 -4.15
C VAL A 13 -19.38 -19.85 -2.87
N ALA A 14 -19.78 -20.44 -1.74
CA ALA A 14 -19.16 -20.14 -0.44
C ALA A 14 -17.64 -20.43 -0.41
N GLU A 15 -17.19 -21.57 -0.92
CA GLU A 15 -15.74 -21.92 -0.97
C GLU A 15 -14.98 -21.00 -1.94
N ARG A 16 -15.58 -20.63 -3.07
CA ARG A 16 -14.99 -19.72 -4.06
C ARG A 16 -14.86 -18.30 -3.49
N LEU A 17 -15.87 -17.86 -2.72
CA LEU A 17 -15.83 -16.60 -1.98
C LEU A 17 -14.72 -16.62 -0.92
N LEU A 18 -14.59 -17.71 -0.16
CA LEU A 18 -13.53 -17.89 0.81
C LEU A 18 -12.14 -17.84 0.15
N ASP A 19 -11.97 -18.47 -1.01
CA ASP A 19 -10.70 -18.43 -1.76
C ASP A 19 -10.37 -17.02 -2.25
N GLY A 20 -11.35 -16.28 -2.73
CA GLY A 20 -11.20 -14.86 -3.08
C GLY A 20 -10.78 -14.00 -1.87
N LEU A 21 -11.38 -14.25 -0.68
CA LEU A 21 -11.01 -13.56 0.55
C LEU A 21 -9.58 -13.88 1.01
N ARG A 22 -9.09 -15.12 0.82
CA ARG A 22 -7.69 -15.49 1.15
C ARG A 22 -6.67 -14.58 0.44
N ARG A 23 -7.02 -14.11 -0.76
CA ARG A 23 -6.18 -13.20 -1.55
C ARG A 23 -6.28 -11.75 -1.12
N LEU A 24 -7.27 -11.41 -0.29
CA LEU A 24 -7.50 -10.08 0.26
C LEU A 24 -7.21 -10.00 1.77
N GLU A 25 -6.85 -11.10 2.42
CA GLU A 25 -6.66 -11.14 3.87
C GLU A 25 -5.60 -10.13 4.36
N TYR A 26 -4.56 -9.89 3.54
CA TYR A 26 -3.54 -8.88 3.84
C TYR A 26 -4.08 -7.45 3.95
N ARG A 27 -5.30 -7.20 3.43
CA ARG A 27 -5.98 -5.90 3.50
C ARG A 27 -6.74 -5.71 4.82
N GLY A 28 -7.26 -6.79 5.42
CA GLY A 28 -8.00 -6.72 6.68
C GLY A 28 -8.18 -8.13 7.26
N TYR A 29 -7.90 -8.29 8.53
CA TYR A 29 -7.89 -9.58 9.23
C TYR A 29 -8.47 -9.51 10.65
N ASP A 30 -9.25 -8.46 10.94
CA ASP A 30 -9.91 -8.28 12.25
C ASP A 30 -11.17 -9.12 12.39
N SER A 31 -11.86 -9.34 11.28
CA SER A 31 -13.00 -10.24 11.17
C SER A 31 -13.31 -10.52 9.70
N ALA A 32 -14.05 -11.58 9.44
CA ALA A 32 -14.49 -11.93 8.10
C ALA A 32 -15.89 -12.57 8.11
N GLY A 33 -16.55 -12.58 6.96
CA GLY A 33 -17.81 -13.28 6.81
C GLY A 33 -18.27 -13.39 5.37
N ILE A 34 -19.22 -14.29 5.19
CA ILE A 34 -19.88 -14.61 3.92
C ILE A 34 -21.40 -14.63 4.13
N ALA A 35 -22.14 -14.11 3.16
CA ALA A 35 -23.58 -14.33 3.03
C ALA A 35 -23.89 -14.91 1.65
N THR A 36 -24.83 -15.86 1.61
CA THR A 36 -25.41 -16.42 0.38
C THR A 36 -26.92 -16.36 0.44
N ILE A 37 -27.55 -16.56 -0.73
CA ILE A 37 -29.00 -16.78 -0.81
C ILE A 37 -29.23 -18.23 -1.23
N ASP A 38 -29.96 -18.96 -0.40
CA ASP A 38 -30.43 -20.31 -0.70
C ASP A 38 -31.95 -20.42 -0.41
N HIS A 39 -32.70 -20.99 -1.33
CA HIS A 39 -34.17 -21.14 -1.23
C HIS A 39 -34.89 -19.85 -0.76
N GLY A 40 -34.46 -18.68 -1.27
CA GLY A 40 -35.04 -17.38 -0.90
C GLY A 40 -34.76 -16.93 0.53
N GLN A 41 -33.74 -17.46 1.16
CA GLN A 41 -33.27 -17.03 2.50
C GLN A 41 -31.85 -16.53 2.42
N ILE A 42 -31.55 -15.43 3.12
CA ILE A 42 -30.19 -14.94 3.32
C ILE A 42 -29.59 -15.70 4.51
N GLU A 43 -28.59 -16.52 4.24
CA GLU A 43 -27.76 -17.13 5.27
C GLU A 43 -26.38 -16.51 5.35
N ARG A 44 -25.80 -16.48 6.54
CA ARG A 44 -24.47 -15.89 6.74
C ARG A 44 -23.65 -16.63 7.77
N ARG A 45 -22.32 -16.66 7.57
CA ARG A 45 -21.32 -17.11 8.54
C ARG A 45 -20.30 -15.98 8.74
N ARG A 46 -19.99 -15.71 10.01
CA ARG A 46 -19.09 -14.61 10.40
C ARG A 46 -18.17 -15.06 11.53
N ALA A 47 -16.93 -14.61 11.49
CA ALA A 47 -15.94 -14.89 12.53
C ALA A 47 -15.08 -13.66 12.83
N SER A 48 -14.72 -13.48 14.09
CA SER A 48 -13.69 -12.53 14.50
C SER A 48 -12.30 -13.10 14.28
N GLY A 49 -11.31 -12.21 14.04
CA GLY A 49 -9.92 -12.57 13.78
C GLY A 49 -9.68 -13.03 12.35
N LYS A 50 -8.60 -13.77 12.15
CA LYS A 50 -8.11 -14.20 10.83
C LYS A 50 -9.09 -15.11 10.10
N LEU A 51 -8.97 -15.15 8.78
CA LEU A 51 -9.86 -15.89 7.87
C LEU A 51 -9.92 -17.38 8.17
N VAL A 52 -8.89 -17.95 8.79
CA VAL A 52 -8.91 -19.35 9.25
C VAL A 52 -10.07 -19.65 10.22
N ASN A 53 -10.53 -18.64 10.96
CA ASN A 53 -11.66 -18.80 11.88
C ASN A 53 -12.99 -18.89 11.10
N LEU A 54 -13.15 -18.08 10.05
CA LEU A 54 -14.30 -18.20 9.14
C LEU A 54 -14.29 -19.53 8.38
N ALA A 55 -13.12 -20.01 7.94
CA ALA A 55 -12.99 -21.31 7.29
C ALA A 55 -13.43 -22.47 8.20
N LYS A 56 -13.10 -22.43 9.49
CA LYS A 56 -13.57 -23.40 10.49
C LYS A 56 -15.09 -23.34 10.69
N GLU A 57 -15.65 -22.12 10.74
CA GLU A 57 -17.10 -21.92 10.87
C GLU A 57 -17.86 -22.47 9.65
N LEU A 58 -17.36 -22.23 8.42
CA LEU A 58 -17.94 -22.79 7.20
C LEU A 58 -17.85 -24.31 7.12
N ALA A 59 -16.74 -24.89 7.60
CA ALA A 59 -16.58 -26.34 7.64
C ALA A 59 -17.58 -27.01 8.63
N ALA A 60 -17.86 -26.35 9.76
CA ALA A 60 -18.82 -26.82 10.76
C ALA A 60 -20.29 -26.57 10.33
N HIS A 61 -20.54 -25.46 9.65
CA HIS A 61 -21.86 -25.00 9.22
C HIS A 61 -21.81 -24.55 7.77
N PRO A 62 -21.86 -25.48 6.80
CA PRO A 62 -21.82 -25.18 5.36
C PRO A 62 -22.85 -24.13 4.94
N LEU A 63 -22.55 -23.40 3.89
CA LEU A 63 -23.36 -22.30 3.39
C LEU A 63 -23.67 -22.57 1.91
N PRO A 64 -24.85 -23.09 1.58
CA PRO A 64 -25.27 -23.32 0.19
C PRO A 64 -25.65 -22.00 -0.51
N GLY A 65 -25.84 -22.07 -1.82
CA GLY A 65 -26.33 -20.97 -2.64
C GLY A 65 -25.39 -20.56 -3.77
N SER A 66 -25.95 -20.22 -4.90
CA SER A 66 -25.23 -19.86 -6.15
C SER A 66 -24.96 -18.36 -6.29
N ILE A 67 -25.42 -17.55 -5.35
CA ILE A 67 -25.09 -16.13 -5.26
C ILE A 67 -24.64 -15.80 -3.85
N GLY A 68 -23.60 -14.96 -3.73
CA GLY A 68 -23.09 -14.59 -2.41
C GLY A 68 -22.16 -13.39 -2.43
N ILE A 69 -21.97 -12.82 -1.25
CA ILE A 69 -21.02 -11.73 -0.97
C ILE A 69 -20.16 -12.09 0.24
N ALA A 70 -18.92 -11.67 0.21
CA ALA A 70 -17.92 -11.97 1.24
C ALA A 70 -17.06 -10.75 1.55
N HIS A 71 -16.55 -10.72 2.78
CA HIS A 71 -15.80 -9.58 3.28
C HIS A 71 -14.71 -9.97 4.26
N THR A 72 -13.53 -9.34 4.15
CA THR A 72 -12.51 -9.26 5.20
C THR A 72 -12.48 -7.84 5.74
N ARG A 73 -12.55 -7.70 7.06
CA ARG A 73 -12.72 -6.41 7.72
C ARG A 73 -11.43 -5.91 8.36
N TRP A 74 -11.17 -4.64 8.13
CA TRP A 74 -10.34 -3.77 8.94
C TRP A 74 -11.27 -2.84 9.72
N ALA A 75 -11.26 -2.93 11.05
CA ALA A 75 -12.23 -2.22 11.89
C ALA A 75 -11.96 -0.71 11.93
N THR A 76 -12.92 0.09 11.45
CA THR A 76 -12.94 1.56 11.56
C THR A 76 -13.97 2.01 12.59
N HIS A 77 -15.17 1.44 12.56
CA HIS A 77 -16.28 1.72 13.49
C HIS A 77 -16.75 0.43 14.15
N GLY A 78 -16.79 0.40 15.47
CA GLY A 78 -17.08 -0.80 16.28
C GLY A 78 -15.90 -1.77 16.35
N GLY A 79 -15.74 -2.44 17.50
CA GLY A 79 -14.64 -3.38 17.78
C GLY A 79 -14.61 -4.60 16.85
N PRO A 80 -13.51 -5.39 16.83
CA PRO A 80 -13.36 -6.58 16.00
C PRO A 80 -14.13 -7.78 16.60
N THR A 81 -15.44 -7.68 16.66
CA THR A 81 -16.35 -8.71 17.16
C THR A 81 -17.11 -9.39 16.03
N THR A 82 -17.65 -10.58 16.28
CA THR A 82 -18.50 -11.27 15.29
C THR A 82 -19.75 -10.47 14.93
N ASN A 83 -20.33 -9.71 15.86
CA ASN A 83 -21.50 -8.87 15.59
C ASN A 83 -21.19 -7.73 14.62
N ASN A 84 -20.00 -7.18 14.71
CA ASN A 84 -19.51 -6.11 13.83
C ASN A 84 -18.87 -6.63 12.52
N ALA A 85 -18.73 -7.96 12.37
CA ALA A 85 -18.25 -8.56 11.13
C ALA A 85 -19.31 -8.45 10.03
N HIS A 86 -18.88 -8.08 8.81
CA HIS A 86 -19.73 -8.13 7.63
C HIS A 86 -19.93 -9.58 7.15
N PRO A 87 -21.00 -9.86 6.39
CA PRO A 87 -22.08 -9.00 5.91
C PRO A 87 -23.07 -8.58 7.02
N HIS A 88 -23.56 -7.34 6.96
CA HIS A 88 -24.73 -6.92 7.72
C HIS A 88 -26.00 -7.25 6.93
N ALA A 89 -27.02 -7.73 7.62
CA ALA A 89 -28.24 -8.16 6.92
C ALA A 89 -29.50 -7.76 7.72
N THR A 90 -30.55 -7.48 6.96
CA THR A 90 -31.93 -7.40 7.42
C THR A 90 -32.70 -8.61 6.86
N ASP A 91 -34.03 -8.62 6.98
CA ASP A 91 -34.87 -9.66 6.38
C ASP A 91 -34.88 -9.59 4.84
N HIS A 92 -34.51 -8.46 4.22
CA HIS A 92 -34.61 -8.21 2.78
C HIS A 92 -33.26 -8.15 2.06
N VAL A 93 -32.22 -7.67 2.73
CA VAL A 93 -30.93 -7.41 2.08
C VAL A 93 -29.75 -7.86 2.92
N ALA A 94 -28.63 -8.21 2.27
CA ALA A 94 -27.32 -8.34 2.89
C ALA A 94 -26.33 -7.41 2.20
N VAL A 95 -25.48 -6.75 2.99
CA VAL A 95 -24.55 -5.72 2.51
C VAL A 95 -23.14 -5.96 3.08
N VAL A 96 -22.15 -5.84 2.21
CA VAL A 96 -20.74 -5.67 2.59
C VAL A 96 -20.25 -4.30 2.13
N HIS A 97 -19.31 -3.72 2.87
CA HIS A 97 -18.85 -2.36 2.67
C HIS A 97 -17.36 -2.22 2.97
N ASN A 98 -16.64 -1.62 2.04
CA ASN A 98 -15.30 -1.06 2.26
C ASN A 98 -15.41 0.46 2.26
N GLY A 99 -14.93 1.12 3.29
CA GLY A 99 -14.97 2.57 3.38
C GLY A 99 -15.50 3.07 4.71
N ILE A 100 -15.97 4.30 4.71
CA ILE A 100 -16.61 4.97 5.86
C ILE A 100 -17.81 5.77 5.36
N ILE A 101 -18.97 5.54 5.96
CA ILE A 101 -20.17 6.38 5.77
C ILE A 101 -20.13 7.48 6.82
N GLU A 102 -19.62 8.65 6.47
CA GLU A 102 -19.34 9.74 7.40
C GLU A 102 -20.59 10.25 8.11
N ASN A 103 -21.73 10.29 7.40
CA ASN A 103 -23.00 10.75 7.96
C ASN A 103 -23.82 9.64 8.65
N PHE A 104 -23.18 8.46 8.95
CA PHE A 104 -23.90 7.30 9.48
C PHE A 104 -24.65 7.58 10.79
N LYS A 105 -24.12 8.45 11.66
CA LYS A 105 -24.78 8.80 12.94
C LYS A 105 -26.14 9.43 12.72
N ALA A 106 -26.21 10.43 11.85
CA ALA A 106 -27.47 11.09 11.51
C ALA A 106 -28.47 10.13 10.85
N LEU A 107 -27.98 9.27 9.94
CA LEU A 107 -28.81 8.25 9.28
C LEU A 107 -29.30 7.19 10.28
N ARG A 108 -28.46 6.79 11.23
CA ARG A 108 -28.81 5.83 12.30
C ARG A 108 -29.89 6.39 13.21
N ASP A 109 -29.76 7.66 13.65
CA ASP A 109 -30.74 8.32 14.51
C ASP A 109 -32.10 8.46 13.81
N GLU A 110 -32.09 8.80 12.52
CA GLU A 110 -33.29 8.86 11.68
C GLU A 110 -33.99 7.48 11.61
N LEU A 111 -33.23 6.42 11.36
CA LEU A 111 -33.74 5.05 11.25
C LEU A 111 -34.25 4.50 12.60
N ILE A 112 -33.58 4.80 13.70
CA ILE A 112 -34.06 4.46 15.06
C ILE A 112 -35.37 5.19 15.34
N GLY A 113 -35.49 6.49 14.97
CA GLY A 113 -36.72 7.26 15.08
C GLY A 113 -37.90 6.66 14.30
N ARG A 114 -37.61 5.84 13.27
CA ARG A 114 -38.60 5.07 12.48
C ARG A 114 -38.78 3.63 12.98
N GLY A 115 -38.20 3.28 14.14
CA GLY A 115 -38.37 1.97 14.76
C GLY A 115 -37.39 0.89 14.30
N ARG A 116 -36.31 1.23 13.59
CA ARG A 116 -35.28 0.27 13.22
C ARG A 116 -34.41 -0.10 14.41
N VAL A 117 -34.07 -1.37 14.53
CA VAL A 117 -33.22 -1.91 15.59
C VAL A 117 -31.86 -2.28 15.00
N PHE A 118 -30.82 -1.68 15.52
CA PHE A 118 -29.43 -1.96 15.11
C PHE A 118 -28.83 -3.03 16.00
N THR A 119 -28.08 -3.94 15.38
CA THR A 119 -27.42 -5.08 16.04
C THR A 119 -25.90 -4.93 16.12
N SER A 120 -25.34 -3.97 15.38
CA SER A 120 -23.90 -3.68 15.35
C SER A 120 -23.60 -2.22 15.67
N GLU A 121 -22.30 -1.95 15.86
CA GLU A 121 -21.78 -0.60 16.09
C GLU A 121 -21.23 0.02 14.77
N THR A 122 -21.37 -0.69 13.64
CA THR A 122 -20.76 -0.28 12.37
C THR A 122 -21.58 0.80 11.68
N ASP A 123 -20.92 1.58 10.87
CA ASP A 123 -21.51 2.54 9.95
C ASP A 123 -22.26 1.83 8.80
N THR A 124 -21.84 0.63 8.44
CA THR A 124 -22.39 -0.15 7.32
C THR A 124 -23.85 -0.57 7.52
N GLU A 125 -24.27 -0.86 8.76
CA GLU A 125 -25.63 -1.36 9.03
C GLU A 125 -26.71 -0.34 8.63
N VAL A 126 -26.39 0.97 8.58
CA VAL A 126 -27.33 1.97 8.08
C VAL A 126 -27.69 1.75 6.62
N VAL A 127 -26.75 1.27 5.80
CA VAL A 127 -27.00 1.02 4.39
C VAL A 127 -28.01 -0.13 4.23
N ALA A 128 -27.83 -1.23 4.99
CA ALA A 128 -28.76 -2.35 4.98
C ALA A 128 -30.19 -1.91 5.35
N HIS A 129 -30.33 -1.11 6.40
CA HIS A 129 -31.64 -0.60 6.82
C HIS A 129 -32.26 0.40 5.85
N LEU A 130 -31.47 1.31 5.25
CA LEU A 130 -31.97 2.27 4.26
C LEU A 130 -32.52 1.57 3.01
N VAL A 131 -31.75 0.60 2.47
CA VAL A 131 -32.19 -0.17 1.28
C VAL A 131 -33.40 -1.03 1.63
N SER A 132 -33.39 -1.72 2.78
CA SER A 132 -34.52 -2.52 3.26
C SER A 132 -35.80 -1.72 3.38
N GLU A 133 -35.73 -0.51 3.94
CA GLU A 133 -36.89 0.39 4.08
C GLU A 133 -37.52 0.72 2.72
N LYS A 134 -36.68 0.95 1.70
CA LYS A 134 -37.17 1.24 0.34
C LYS A 134 -37.83 0.02 -0.32
N VAL A 135 -37.26 -1.16 -0.12
CA VAL A 135 -37.86 -2.42 -0.59
C VAL A 135 -39.20 -2.68 0.09
N GLU A 136 -39.30 -2.49 1.42
CA GLU A 136 -40.55 -2.59 2.19
C GLU A 136 -41.62 -1.58 1.75
N GLN A 137 -41.21 -0.41 1.25
CA GLN A 137 -42.10 0.59 0.65
C GLN A 137 -42.59 0.20 -0.75
N GLY A 138 -42.12 -0.93 -1.30
CA GLY A 138 -42.56 -1.49 -2.58
C GLY A 138 -41.71 -1.04 -3.78
N LEU A 139 -40.56 -0.42 -3.57
CA LEU A 139 -39.60 -0.16 -4.65
C LEU A 139 -38.94 -1.47 -5.06
N ASP A 140 -38.70 -1.62 -6.37
CA ASP A 140 -37.81 -2.69 -6.81
C ASP A 140 -36.36 -2.45 -6.29
N PRO A 141 -35.56 -3.51 -6.11
CA PRO A 141 -34.24 -3.41 -5.53
C PRO A 141 -33.29 -2.43 -6.23
N VAL A 142 -33.35 -2.33 -7.56
CA VAL A 142 -32.51 -1.42 -8.34
C VAL A 142 -32.90 0.04 -8.06
N ALA A 143 -34.21 0.32 -8.03
CA ALA A 143 -34.74 1.65 -7.66
C ALA A 143 -34.43 1.99 -6.20
N ALA A 144 -34.52 1.01 -5.29
CA ALA A 144 -34.17 1.20 -3.87
C ALA A 144 -32.71 1.64 -3.69
N VAL A 145 -31.76 0.97 -4.34
CA VAL A 145 -30.35 1.35 -4.29
C VAL A 145 -30.12 2.71 -4.92
N ARG A 146 -30.70 2.98 -6.09
CA ARG A 146 -30.60 4.27 -6.77
C ARG A 146 -31.05 5.44 -5.90
N GLU A 147 -32.10 5.27 -5.06
CA GLU A 147 -32.55 6.30 -4.12
C GLU A 147 -31.67 6.42 -2.86
N VAL A 148 -30.99 5.34 -2.45
CA VAL A 148 -30.17 5.34 -1.24
C VAL A 148 -28.78 5.90 -1.49
N LEU A 149 -28.13 5.58 -2.61
CA LEU A 149 -26.75 5.99 -2.90
C LEU A 149 -26.49 7.49 -2.72
N PRO A 150 -27.34 8.43 -3.20
CA PRO A 150 -27.11 9.87 -3.02
C PRO A 150 -27.21 10.34 -1.57
N ARG A 151 -27.76 9.53 -0.65
CA ARG A 151 -27.87 9.84 0.78
C ARG A 151 -26.59 9.51 1.57
N LEU A 152 -25.70 8.70 0.99
CA LEU A 152 -24.49 8.27 1.64
C LEU A 152 -23.38 9.30 1.38
N HIS A 153 -22.74 9.77 2.46
CA HIS A 153 -21.60 10.67 2.38
C HIS A 153 -20.34 9.91 2.82
N GLY A 154 -19.20 10.27 2.25
CA GLY A 154 -17.90 9.63 2.52
C GLY A 154 -17.46 8.69 1.40
N ALA A 155 -16.55 7.77 1.69
CA ALA A 155 -16.00 6.82 0.73
C ALA A 155 -16.57 5.43 0.95
N PHE A 156 -17.04 4.77 -0.13
CA PHE A 156 -17.57 3.42 -0.04
C PHE A 156 -17.36 2.59 -1.31
N ALA A 157 -17.17 1.29 -1.12
CA ALA A 157 -17.48 0.26 -2.10
C ALA A 157 -18.46 -0.72 -1.46
N LEU A 158 -19.56 -0.99 -2.13
CA LEU A 158 -20.67 -1.81 -1.64
C LEU A 158 -20.88 -3.02 -2.55
N ALA A 159 -21.26 -4.16 -1.95
CA ALA A 159 -21.92 -5.24 -2.66
C ALA A 159 -23.16 -5.66 -1.87
N ILE A 160 -24.28 -5.79 -2.56
CA ILE A 160 -25.63 -5.92 -1.98
C ILE A 160 -26.35 -7.11 -2.61
N LEU A 161 -26.91 -7.99 -1.77
CA LEU A 161 -27.81 -9.08 -2.13
C LEU A 161 -29.24 -8.79 -1.70
N PHE A 162 -30.20 -9.32 -2.43
CA PHE A 162 -31.62 -9.14 -2.19
C PHE A 162 -32.31 -10.49 -2.03
N ARG A 163 -32.90 -10.76 -0.87
CA ARG A 163 -33.57 -12.02 -0.54
C ARG A 163 -34.58 -12.48 -1.60
N GLU A 164 -35.37 -11.56 -2.11
CA GLU A 164 -36.47 -11.86 -3.04
C GLU A 164 -36.02 -11.92 -4.50
N GLN A 165 -34.72 -11.60 -4.76
CA GLN A 165 -34.15 -11.64 -6.12
C GLN A 165 -32.77 -12.35 -6.09
N PRO A 166 -32.80 -13.71 -6.07
CA PRO A 166 -31.56 -14.51 -5.94
C PRO A 166 -30.65 -14.45 -7.19
N ASP A 167 -31.07 -13.79 -8.24
CA ASP A 167 -30.29 -13.56 -9.46
C ASP A 167 -29.83 -12.11 -9.63
N LEU A 168 -29.87 -11.32 -8.54
CA LEU A 168 -29.48 -9.92 -8.52
C LEU A 168 -28.35 -9.65 -7.53
N LEU A 169 -27.23 -9.12 -8.05
CA LEU A 169 -26.11 -8.60 -7.26
C LEU A 169 -25.86 -7.15 -7.69
N ILE A 170 -25.90 -6.21 -6.74
CA ILE A 170 -25.62 -4.81 -7.03
C ILE A 170 -24.30 -4.41 -6.38
N GLY A 171 -23.42 -3.74 -7.15
CA GLY A 171 -22.21 -3.11 -6.67
C GLY A 171 -22.28 -1.59 -6.81
N ALA A 172 -21.65 -0.85 -5.91
CA ALA A 172 -21.51 0.60 -6.04
C ALA A 172 -20.16 1.06 -5.47
N ARG A 173 -19.61 2.15 -6.04
CA ARG A 173 -18.35 2.73 -5.53
C ARG A 173 -18.37 4.26 -5.50
N LEU A 174 -17.77 4.79 -4.44
CA LEU A 174 -17.36 6.20 -4.31
C LEU A 174 -16.10 6.23 -3.42
N GLY A 175 -14.97 6.71 -3.92
CA GLY A 175 -13.69 6.72 -3.19
C GLY A 175 -13.01 5.35 -3.11
N SER A 176 -13.67 4.32 -2.58
CA SER A 176 -13.11 2.97 -2.48
C SER A 176 -13.22 2.19 -3.81
N PRO A 177 -12.20 1.40 -4.22
CA PRO A 177 -12.22 0.70 -5.50
C PRO A 177 -13.19 -0.48 -5.53
N LEU A 178 -13.81 -0.70 -6.71
CA LEU A 178 -14.61 -1.87 -7.03
C LEU A 178 -14.43 -2.24 -8.51
N VAL A 179 -14.33 -3.52 -8.80
CA VAL A 179 -14.18 -4.06 -10.16
C VAL A 179 -15.27 -5.10 -10.45
N VAL A 180 -15.65 -5.19 -11.71
CA VAL A 180 -16.56 -6.22 -12.23
C VAL A 180 -15.74 -7.25 -12.99
N GLY A 181 -15.91 -8.53 -12.68
CA GLY A 181 -15.31 -9.65 -13.40
C GLY A 181 -16.35 -10.39 -14.24
N TYR A 182 -15.97 -10.80 -15.45
CA TYR A 182 -16.84 -11.50 -16.40
C TYR A 182 -16.36 -12.93 -16.61
N GLY A 183 -17.16 -13.91 -16.22
CA GLY A 183 -16.96 -15.34 -16.46
C GLY A 183 -17.90 -15.88 -17.54
N ASP A 184 -17.91 -17.20 -17.74
CA ASP A 184 -18.83 -17.88 -18.63
C ASP A 184 -20.15 -18.16 -17.90
N GLY A 185 -21.17 -17.31 -18.16
CA GLY A 185 -22.47 -17.35 -17.48
C GLY A 185 -22.43 -16.92 -16.01
N GLU A 186 -21.33 -16.32 -15.56
CA GLU A 186 -21.14 -15.85 -14.20
C GLU A 186 -20.62 -14.40 -14.17
N THR A 187 -20.94 -13.69 -13.10
CA THR A 187 -20.46 -12.33 -12.87
C THR A 187 -19.89 -12.21 -11.46
N TYR A 188 -18.82 -11.44 -11.34
CA TYR A 188 -18.07 -11.27 -10.11
C TYR A 188 -17.93 -9.79 -9.75
N LEU A 189 -17.92 -9.49 -8.45
CA LEU A 189 -17.50 -8.21 -7.90
C LEU A 189 -16.27 -8.42 -7.02
N GLY A 190 -15.32 -7.50 -7.07
CA GLY A 190 -14.15 -7.52 -6.23
C GLY A 190 -13.66 -6.12 -5.89
N SER A 191 -13.17 -5.92 -4.68
CA SER A 191 -12.49 -4.67 -4.33
C SER A 191 -11.09 -4.56 -4.97
N ASP A 192 -10.61 -5.66 -5.59
CA ASP A 192 -9.34 -5.74 -6.30
C ASP A 192 -9.42 -6.86 -7.35
N ALA A 193 -8.76 -6.64 -8.48
CA ALA A 193 -8.56 -7.66 -9.51
C ALA A 193 -7.92 -8.96 -8.98
N LEU A 194 -7.06 -8.84 -7.96
CA LEU A 194 -6.38 -9.95 -7.30
C LEU A 194 -7.36 -10.97 -6.70
N ALA A 195 -8.46 -10.50 -6.13
CA ALA A 195 -9.50 -11.37 -5.57
C ALA A 195 -10.18 -12.23 -6.64
N LEU A 196 -10.31 -11.68 -7.85
CA LEU A 196 -11.00 -12.31 -8.96
C LEU A 196 -10.07 -13.15 -9.86
N ALA A 197 -8.75 -13.06 -9.66
CA ALA A 197 -7.75 -13.72 -10.51
C ALA A 197 -7.95 -15.25 -10.70
N PRO A 198 -8.46 -16.03 -9.71
CA PRO A 198 -8.79 -17.45 -9.93
C PRO A 198 -10.05 -17.67 -10.74
N LEU A 199 -10.94 -16.68 -10.78
CA LEU A 199 -12.29 -16.79 -11.34
C LEU A 199 -12.32 -16.29 -12.78
N THR A 200 -11.65 -15.17 -13.06
CA THR A 200 -11.60 -14.57 -14.39
C THR A 200 -10.41 -13.62 -14.55
N GLN A 201 -9.97 -13.46 -15.79
CA GLN A 201 -9.02 -12.41 -16.17
C GLN A 201 -9.73 -11.22 -16.86
N ARG A 202 -11.01 -11.36 -17.23
CA ARG A 202 -11.78 -10.32 -17.91
C ARG A 202 -12.40 -9.40 -16.88
N ILE A 203 -11.90 -8.17 -16.78
CA ILE A 203 -12.26 -7.23 -15.71
C ILE A 203 -12.61 -5.87 -16.29
N ALA A 204 -13.64 -5.22 -15.74
CA ALA A 204 -13.91 -3.80 -15.92
C ALA A 204 -13.74 -3.07 -14.57
N TYR A 205 -12.97 -1.98 -14.59
CA TYR A 205 -12.84 -1.10 -13.44
C TYR A 205 -13.98 -0.08 -13.45
N LEU A 206 -14.67 0.04 -12.33
CA LEU A 206 -15.67 1.09 -12.16
C LEU A 206 -14.98 2.44 -11.92
N ASP A 207 -15.53 3.51 -12.50
CA ASP A 207 -15.08 4.87 -12.24
C ASP A 207 -15.74 5.47 -10.98
N GLU A 208 -15.33 6.68 -10.62
CA GLU A 208 -15.80 7.36 -9.42
C GLU A 208 -17.30 7.68 -9.49
N GLY A 209 -18.06 7.14 -8.54
CA GLY A 209 -19.51 7.29 -8.48
C GLY A 209 -20.31 6.26 -9.30
N ASP A 210 -19.64 5.32 -9.97
CA ASP A 210 -20.29 4.24 -10.68
C ASP A 210 -21.00 3.27 -9.74
N TRP A 211 -22.10 2.69 -10.25
CA TRP A 211 -22.75 1.53 -9.68
C TRP A 211 -23.17 0.54 -10.76
N VAL A 212 -23.26 -0.73 -10.42
CA VAL A 212 -23.47 -1.81 -11.38
C VAL A 212 -24.58 -2.74 -10.91
N VAL A 213 -25.45 -3.11 -11.84
CA VAL A 213 -26.48 -4.14 -11.68
C VAL A 213 -26.00 -5.39 -12.41
N CYS A 214 -25.82 -6.48 -11.69
CA CYS A 214 -25.42 -7.78 -12.20
C CYS A 214 -26.60 -8.74 -12.11
N THR A 215 -27.00 -9.31 -13.25
CA THR A 215 -28.03 -10.35 -13.36
C THR A 215 -27.49 -11.52 -14.16
N ARG A 216 -28.22 -12.62 -14.23
CA ARG A 216 -27.87 -13.76 -15.13
C ARG A 216 -27.92 -13.41 -16.61
N GLU A 217 -28.66 -12.37 -16.97
CA GLU A 217 -28.79 -11.91 -18.36
C GLU A 217 -27.63 -11.00 -18.78
N GLY A 218 -26.90 -10.42 -17.81
CA GLY A 218 -25.77 -9.55 -18.06
C GLY A 218 -25.54 -8.51 -16.97
N THR A 219 -24.65 -7.57 -17.26
CA THR A 219 -24.29 -6.46 -16.36
C THR A 219 -24.59 -5.13 -17.01
N GLN A 220 -25.13 -4.18 -16.23
CA GLN A 220 -25.31 -2.79 -16.64
C GLN A 220 -24.64 -1.88 -15.62
N VAL A 221 -23.69 -1.08 -16.08
CA VAL A 221 -23.06 -0.03 -15.28
C VAL A 221 -23.80 1.29 -15.48
N TYR A 222 -23.95 2.03 -14.40
CA TYR A 222 -24.52 3.37 -14.38
C TYR A 222 -23.48 4.33 -13.75
N ASP A 223 -23.42 5.54 -14.26
CA ASP A 223 -22.62 6.61 -13.64
C ASP A 223 -23.35 7.24 -12.44
N ARG A 224 -22.73 8.25 -11.85
CA ARG A 224 -23.28 9.00 -10.71
C ARG A 224 -24.64 9.67 -11.00
N ASP A 225 -24.90 10.03 -12.25
CA ASP A 225 -26.14 10.67 -12.68
C ASP A 225 -27.20 9.64 -13.11
N ASN A 226 -26.94 8.34 -12.85
CA ASN A 226 -27.77 7.18 -13.22
C ASN A 226 -27.90 7.00 -14.74
N THR A 227 -26.93 7.48 -15.52
CA THR A 227 -26.87 7.24 -16.96
C THR A 227 -26.18 5.88 -17.20
N PRO A 228 -26.75 5.00 -18.04
CA PRO A 228 -26.06 3.79 -18.47
C PRO A 228 -24.75 4.12 -19.19
N VAL A 229 -23.67 3.48 -18.76
CA VAL A 229 -22.32 3.69 -19.33
C VAL A 229 -21.64 2.34 -19.58
N ASP A 230 -20.77 2.31 -20.58
CA ASP A 230 -19.91 1.17 -20.84
C ASP A 230 -18.52 1.42 -20.24
N ARG A 231 -17.99 0.40 -19.55
CA ARG A 231 -16.61 0.42 -19.04
C ARG A 231 -15.76 -0.58 -19.81
N PRO A 232 -14.54 -0.20 -20.22
CA PRO A 232 -13.71 -1.09 -21.03
C PRO A 232 -13.35 -2.35 -20.24
N VAL A 233 -13.58 -3.51 -20.85
CA VAL A 233 -13.14 -4.79 -20.31
C VAL A 233 -11.68 -5.00 -20.70
N THR A 234 -10.82 -5.16 -19.70
CA THR A 234 -9.38 -5.41 -19.86
C THR A 234 -9.01 -6.81 -19.38
N LEU A 235 -7.91 -7.35 -19.90
CA LEU A 235 -7.34 -8.60 -19.38
C LEU A 235 -6.41 -8.28 -18.22
N SER A 236 -6.74 -8.81 -17.05
CA SER A 236 -5.86 -8.72 -15.88
C SER A 236 -4.62 -9.56 -16.09
N GLY A 237 -3.43 -8.97 -15.95
CA GLY A 237 -2.16 -9.70 -15.96
C GLY A 237 -1.85 -10.43 -14.64
N VAL A 238 -2.75 -10.37 -13.66
CA VAL A 238 -2.54 -10.99 -12.35
C VAL A 238 -2.89 -12.47 -12.43
N THR A 239 -1.92 -13.34 -12.13
CA THR A 239 -2.13 -14.79 -12.04
C THR A 239 -1.98 -15.28 -10.60
N GLY A 240 -2.71 -16.31 -10.23
CA GLY A 240 -2.68 -16.88 -8.87
C GLY A 240 -1.30 -17.38 -8.41
N ALA A 241 -0.42 -17.77 -9.34
CA ALA A 241 0.93 -18.26 -9.04
C ALA A 241 1.87 -17.17 -8.47
N LEU A 242 1.56 -15.89 -8.68
CA LEU A 242 2.37 -14.77 -8.16
C LEU A 242 2.19 -14.53 -6.66
N ILE A 243 1.23 -15.19 -6.00
CA ILE A 243 0.81 -14.93 -4.62
C ILE A 243 1.26 -16.03 -3.65
N ASP A 244 2.08 -16.97 -4.08
CA ASP A 244 2.61 -18.04 -3.23
C ASP A 244 3.88 -17.57 -2.50
N LYS A 245 4.05 -18.01 -1.24
CA LYS A 245 5.29 -17.78 -0.46
C LYS A 245 6.50 -18.55 -1.03
N GLY A 246 6.26 -19.55 -1.84
CA GLY A 246 7.31 -20.45 -2.31
C GLY A 246 8.03 -21.11 -1.14
N ASN A 247 9.36 -21.12 -1.16
CA ASN A 247 10.20 -21.70 -0.11
C ASN A 247 10.47 -20.75 1.08
N HIS A 248 9.84 -19.56 1.12
CA HIS A 248 10.06 -18.60 2.18
C HIS A 248 9.06 -18.80 3.34
N ARG A 249 9.53 -18.53 4.54
CA ARG A 249 8.69 -18.61 5.75
C ARG A 249 7.58 -17.55 5.76
N HIS A 250 7.87 -16.33 5.28
CA HIS A 250 6.99 -15.18 5.26
C HIS A 250 6.98 -14.50 3.89
N PHE A 251 5.89 -13.79 3.55
CA PHE A 251 5.85 -12.96 2.34
C PHE A 251 6.92 -11.87 2.38
N MET A 252 7.08 -11.18 3.50
CA MET A 252 8.11 -10.15 3.64
C MET A 252 9.52 -10.69 3.32
N GLN A 253 9.87 -11.89 3.78
CA GLN A 253 11.16 -12.51 3.44
C GLN A 253 11.27 -12.72 1.93
N LYS A 254 10.27 -13.34 1.31
CA LYS A 254 10.22 -13.51 -0.15
C LYS A 254 10.42 -12.19 -0.88
N GLU A 255 9.70 -11.15 -0.47
CA GLU A 255 9.69 -9.84 -1.09
C GLU A 255 11.04 -9.11 -0.93
N ILE A 256 11.75 -9.31 0.19
CA ILE A 256 13.12 -8.84 0.36
C ILE A 256 14.06 -9.55 -0.63
N TYR A 257 13.93 -10.86 -0.80
CA TYR A 257 14.75 -11.64 -1.73
C TYR A 257 14.41 -11.45 -3.21
N GLU A 258 13.21 -10.95 -3.53
CA GLU A 258 12.81 -10.59 -4.89
C GLU A 258 13.41 -9.26 -5.38
N GLN A 259 13.93 -8.43 -4.49
CA GLN A 259 14.42 -7.07 -4.83
C GLN A 259 15.42 -7.03 -6.00
N PRO A 260 16.44 -7.91 -6.10
CA PRO A 260 17.34 -7.89 -7.25
C PRO A 260 16.62 -8.02 -8.59
N ILE A 261 15.62 -8.90 -8.63
CA ILE A 261 14.85 -9.20 -9.85
C ILE A 261 13.93 -8.04 -10.21
N VAL A 262 13.14 -7.56 -9.24
CA VAL A 262 12.13 -6.53 -9.51
C VAL A 262 12.75 -5.15 -9.74
N VAL A 263 13.88 -4.84 -9.11
CA VAL A 263 14.66 -3.63 -9.40
C VAL A 263 15.24 -3.69 -10.82
N ALA A 264 15.75 -4.85 -11.24
CA ALA A 264 16.22 -5.04 -12.61
C ALA A 264 15.08 -4.89 -13.64
N GLN A 265 13.89 -5.43 -13.34
CA GLN A 265 12.70 -5.30 -14.19
C GLN A 265 12.23 -3.85 -14.26
N THR A 266 12.16 -3.16 -13.14
CA THR A 266 11.82 -1.74 -13.05
C THR A 266 12.79 -0.91 -13.91
N LEU A 267 14.09 -1.01 -13.65
CA LEU A 267 15.11 -0.24 -14.37
C LEU A 267 15.15 -0.54 -15.86
N ARG A 268 14.75 -1.73 -16.31
CA ARG A 268 14.65 -2.07 -17.75
C ARG A 268 13.67 -1.15 -18.49
N SER A 269 12.61 -0.70 -17.83
CA SER A 269 11.63 0.21 -18.43
C SER A 269 12.09 1.68 -18.46
N TYR A 270 13.17 2.01 -17.76
CA TYR A 270 13.69 3.38 -17.61
C TYR A 270 15.06 3.60 -18.23
N LEU A 271 15.78 2.52 -18.60
CA LEU A 271 17.15 2.59 -19.07
C LEU A 271 17.32 1.90 -20.43
N GLN A 272 17.82 2.62 -21.40
CA GLN A 272 18.36 2.07 -22.64
C GLN A 272 19.85 1.75 -22.43
N ARG A 273 20.12 0.61 -21.80
CA ARG A 273 21.47 0.24 -21.30
C ARG A 273 22.55 0.20 -22.40
N LEU A 274 22.20 -0.29 -23.60
CA LEU A 274 23.15 -0.38 -24.73
C LEU A 274 23.54 1.00 -25.26
N GLU A 275 22.62 1.96 -25.18
CA GLU A 275 22.85 3.33 -25.63
C GLU A 275 23.39 4.22 -24.49
N GLY A 276 23.36 3.75 -23.26
CA GLY A 276 23.73 4.52 -22.07
C GLY A 276 22.81 5.73 -21.83
N LYS A 277 21.50 5.58 -22.14
CA LYS A 277 20.51 6.65 -22.03
C LYS A 277 19.42 6.33 -21.04
N ILE A 278 18.85 7.36 -20.45
CA ILE A 278 17.62 7.29 -19.67
C ILE A 278 16.45 7.57 -20.61
N ALA A 279 15.44 6.70 -20.58
CA ALA A 279 14.21 6.83 -21.35
C ALA A 279 13.03 6.47 -20.44
N LEU A 280 12.24 7.46 -20.04
CA LEU A 280 11.06 7.24 -19.23
C LEU A 280 9.94 6.58 -20.05
N PRO A 281 9.13 5.68 -19.48
CA PRO A 281 8.00 5.06 -20.18
C PRO A 281 6.78 5.99 -20.21
N ILE A 282 6.97 7.23 -20.63
CA ILE A 282 5.94 8.27 -20.72
C ILE A 282 5.86 8.79 -22.16
N PRO A 283 4.71 9.31 -22.60
CA PRO A 283 4.62 10.07 -23.84
C PRO A 283 5.64 11.22 -23.87
N GLU A 284 5.93 11.73 -25.04
CA GLU A 284 6.79 12.93 -25.18
C GLU A 284 6.18 14.08 -24.35
N PHE A 285 6.76 14.30 -23.18
CA PHE A 285 6.43 15.39 -22.28
C PHE A 285 7.69 16.21 -22.02
N ASP A 286 7.61 17.50 -22.26
CA ASP A 286 8.74 18.40 -22.05
C ASP A 286 8.88 18.77 -20.57
N LEU A 287 9.89 18.19 -19.93
CA LEU A 287 10.24 18.48 -18.55
C LEU A 287 11.14 19.72 -18.39
N SER A 288 11.58 20.36 -19.51
CA SER A 288 12.56 21.47 -19.46
C SER A 288 12.02 22.70 -18.72
N ASP A 289 10.71 22.93 -18.80
CA ASP A 289 10.06 24.10 -18.19
C ASP A 289 9.70 23.92 -16.71
N ILE A 290 9.83 22.72 -16.15
CA ILE A 290 9.54 22.46 -14.75
C ILE A 290 10.47 23.28 -13.84
N LYS A 291 9.93 24.20 -13.06
CA LYS A 291 10.69 25.11 -12.18
C LYS A 291 10.72 24.64 -10.73
N ARG A 292 9.75 23.84 -10.31
CA ARG A 292 9.58 23.32 -8.96
C ARG A 292 9.04 21.91 -9.00
N VAL A 293 9.50 21.08 -8.10
CA VAL A 293 8.97 19.74 -7.88
C VAL A 293 8.32 19.71 -6.50
N THR A 294 7.11 19.18 -6.40
CA THR A 294 6.45 18.89 -5.11
C THR A 294 6.26 17.38 -5.01
N ILE A 295 6.77 16.75 -3.94
CA ILE A 295 6.64 15.31 -3.71
C ILE A 295 5.70 15.09 -2.54
N VAL A 296 4.65 14.28 -2.72
CA VAL A 296 3.66 14.01 -1.68
C VAL A 296 3.41 12.50 -1.57
N ALA A 297 3.50 11.98 -0.36
CA ALA A 297 3.30 10.55 -0.09
C ALA A 297 3.03 10.30 1.41
N CYS A 298 2.82 9.03 1.77
CA CYS A 298 2.71 8.55 3.14
C CYS A 298 3.75 7.46 3.44
N GLY A 299 4.17 7.34 4.70
CA GLY A 299 4.98 6.23 5.22
C GLY A 299 6.28 5.98 4.43
N THR A 300 6.54 4.73 4.10
CA THR A 300 7.72 4.28 3.32
C THR A 300 7.87 5.04 1.99
N SER A 301 6.76 5.32 1.29
CA SER A 301 6.78 6.10 0.05
C SER A 301 7.19 7.56 0.29
N PHE A 302 6.85 8.14 1.43
CA PHE A 302 7.32 9.47 1.82
C PHE A 302 8.85 9.48 2.03
N TYR A 303 9.41 8.43 2.64
CA TYR A 303 10.87 8.31 2.80
C TYR A 303 11.59 8.12 1.46
N ALA A 304 10.98 7.43 0.49
CA ALA A 304 11.49 7.40 -0.87
C ALA A 304 11.52 8.81 -1.49
N GLY A 305 10.49 9.61 -1.26
CA GLY A 305 10.43 11.02 -1.65
C GLY A 305 11.53 11.87 -0.98
N MET A 306 11.83 11.62 0.31
CA MET A 306 12.93 12.30 1.01
C MET A 306 14.29 12.02 0.37
N VAL A 307 14.57 10.78 -0.05
CA VAL A 307 15.79 10.45 -0.79
C VAL A 307 15.80 11.17 -2.14
N ALA A 308 14.68 11.13 -2.86
CA ALA A 308 14.55 11.74 -4.19
C ALA A 308 14.78 13.25 -4.17
N LYS A 309 14.37 13.95 -3.10
CA LYS A 309 14.65 15.37 -2.92
C LYS A 309 16.13 15.69 -3.11
N TYR A 310 17.04 14.91 -2.48
CA TYR A 310 18.47 15.09 -2.66
C TYR A 310 18.90 14.94 -4.13
N TRP A 311 18.37 13.94 -4.84
CA TRP A 311 18.71 13.69 -6.25
C TRP A 311 18.22 14.81 -7.16
N PHE A 312 16.97 15.27 -7.00
CA PHE A 312 16.43 16.38 -7.81
C PHE A 312 17.20 17.69 -7.58
N GLU A 313 17.50 18.03 -6.33
CA GLU A 313 18.24 19.23 -5.99
C GLU A 313 19.71 19.14 -6.47
N GLN A 314 20.34 17.97 -6.36
CA GLN A 314 21.72 17.75 -6.75
C GLN A 314 21.91 17.72 -8.26
N PHE A 315 21.09 16.95 -8.98
CA PHE A 315 21.27 16.72 -10.41
C PHE A 315 20.53 17.75 -11.26
N ALA A 316 19.25 17.96 -11.00
CA ALA A 316 18.41 18.83 -11.82
C ALA A 316 18.48 20.31 -11.38
N ARG A 317 18.98 20.59 -10.17
CA ARG A 317 19.06 21.94 -9.59
C ARG A 317 17.69 22.62 -9.53
N VAL A 318 16.66 21.84 -9.19
CA VAL A 318 15.27 22.29 -9.07
C VAL A 318 14.87 22.24 -7.60
N PRO A 319 14.24 23.30 -7.05
CA PRO A 319 13.71 23.28 -5.70
C PRO A 319 12.68 22.16 -5.51
N VAL A 320 12.76 21.47 -4.37
CA VAL A 320 11.84 20.38 -4.06
C VAL A 320 11.14 20.63 -2.74
N ASP A 321 9.81 20.75 -2.81
CA ASP A 321 8.96 20.68 -1.62
C ASP A 321 8.58 19.23 -1.36
N LEU A 322 8.58 18.84 -0.11
CA LEU A 322 8.22 17.48 0.30
C LEU A 322 7.21 17.57 1.44
N ASP A 323 6.09 16.83 1.31
CA ASP A 323 5.03 16.87 2.30
C ASP A 323 4.41 15.50 2.56
N VAL A 324 3.88 15.32 3.76
CA VAL A 324 3.06 14.17 4.12
C VAL A 324 1.64 14.38 3.57
N ALA A 325 1.11 13.39 2.87
CA ALA A 325 -0.15 13.54 2.16
C ALA A 325 -1.34 13.89 3.06
N SER A 326 -1.41 13.32 4.28
CA SER A 326 -2.45 13.63 5.26
C SER A 326 -2.47 15.10 5.69
N GLU A 327 -1.30 15.77 5.73
CA GLU A 327 -1.21 17.19 6.07
C GLU A 327 -1.40 18.08 4.84
N PHE A 328 -0.85 17.66 3.70
CA PHE A 328 -0.94 18.40 2.46
C PHE A 328 -2.39 18.68 2.05
N ARG A 329 -3.26 17.65 2.11
CA ARG A 329 -4.65 17.76 1.65
C ARG A 329 -5.50 18.80 2.40
N TYR A 330 -5.15 19.14 3.65
CA TYR A 330 -5.92 20.07 4.51
C TYR A 330 -5.28 21.43 4.70
N ARG A 331 -3.99 21.54 4.37
CA ARG A 331 -3.22 22.77 4.59
C ARG A 331 -3.51 23.86 3.56
N ALA A 332 -4.19 23.56 2.45
CA ALA A 332 -4.35 24.45 1.30
C ALA A 332 -3.00 25.06 0.84
N PRO A 333 -2.02 24.25 0.44
CA PRO A 333 -0.68 24.69 0.10
C PRO A 333 -0.71 25.64 -1.10
N VAL A 334 0.15 26.66 -1.08
CA VAL A 334 0.32 27.55 -2.21
C VAL A 334 1.10 26.82 -3.31
N MET A 335 0.51 26.67 -4.49
CA MET A 335 1.11 26.03 -5.64
C MET A 335 1.18 27.00 -6.83
N GLU A 336 2.39 27.21 -7.34
CA GLU A 336 2.55 27.99 -8.57
C GLU A 336 2.23 27.12 -9.78
N PRO A 337 1.39 27.58 -10.74
CA PRO A 337 1.08 26.82 -11.96
C PRO A 337 2.32 26.40 -12.74
N GLY A 338 2.28 25.20 -13.36
CA GLY A 338 3.39 24.67 -14.15
C GLY A 338 4.48 23.97 -13.32
N GLY A 339 4.23 23.68 -12.05
CA GLY A 339 5.07 22.78 -11.24
C GLY A 339 4.81 21.31 -11.59
N LEU A 340 5.76 20.45 -11.22
CA LEU A 340 5.62 18.98 -11.27
C LEU A 340 5.30 18.45 -9.88
N MET A 341 4.11 17.89 -9.71
CA MET A 341 3.79 17.12 -8.52
C MET A 341 4.06 15.64 -8.74
N ILE A 342 4.83 15.04 -7.84
CA ILE A 342 5.12 13.62 -7.83
C ILE A 342 4.36 13.00 -6.66
N VAL A 343 3.41 12.11 -6.96
CA VAL A 343 2.73 11.30 -5.97
C VAL A 343 3.33 9.88 -5.98
N ILE A 344 3.58 9.34 -4.80
CA ILE A 344 4.22 8.03 -4.65
C ILE A 344 3.32 7.12 -3.81
N SER A 345 2.94 5.97 -4.36
CA SER A 345 2.11 4.97 -3.65
C SER A 345 2.34 3.58 -4.22
N GLN A 346 2.48 2.58 -3.37
CA GLN A 346 2.55 1.18 -3.83
C GLN A 346 1.23 0.76 -4.48
N SER A 347 0.10 0.99 -3.83
CA SER A 347 -1.22 0.59 -4.31
C SER A 347 -1.83 1.55 -5.34
N GLY A 348 -1.42 2.84 -5.33
CA GLY A 348 -2.08 3.90 -6.08
C GLY A 348 -3.51 4.23 -5.63
N GLU A 349 -3.89 3.78 -4.42
CA GLU A 349 -5.23 3.95 -3.84
C GLU A 349 -5.19 4.58 -2.43
N THR A 350 -4.03 5.10 -1.99
CA THR A 350 -3.91 5.75 -0.68
C THR A 350 -4.75 7.01 -0.67
N ALA A 351 -5.76 7.07 0.22
CA ALA A 351 -6.78 8.12 0.21
C ALA A 351 -6.20 9.54 0.27
N ASP A 352 -5.30 9.79 1.23
CA ASP A 352 -4.67 11.11 1.39
C ASP A 352 -3.85 11.51 0.17
N THR A 353 -3.07 10.58 -0.37
CA THR A 353 -2.22 10.84 -1.55
C THR A 353 -3.07 11.09 -2.80
N LEU A 354 -4.19 10.39 -2.97
CA LEU A 354 -5.13 10.61 -4.05
C LEU A 354 -5.83 11.97 -3.93
N ALA A 355 -6.23 12.36 -2.72
CA ALA A 355 -6.80 13.68 -2.47
C ALA A 355 -5.80 14.81 -2.74
N ALA A 356 -4.53 14.63 -2.34
CA ALA A 356 -3.45 15.56 -2.64
C ALA A 356 -3.21 15.70 -4.15
N LEU A 357 -3.23 14.58 -4.90
CA LEU A 357 -3.14 14.59 -6.37
C LEU A 357 -4.25 15.44 -6.98
N ARG A 358 -5.50 15.21 -6.59
CA ARG A 358 -6.67 15.91 -7.11
C ARG A 358 -6.60 17.42 -6.81
N HIS A 359 -6.19 17.78 -5.59
CA HIS A 359 -5.97 19.17 -5.20
C HIS A 359 -4.91 19.84 -6.10
N ALA A 360 -3.74 19.23 -6.25
CA ALA A 360 -2.66 19.78 -7.07
C ALA A 360 -3.05 19.90 -8.55
N LYS A 361 -3.81 18.95 -9.08
CA LYS A 361 -4.33 18.99 -10.44
C LYS A 361 -5.28 20.16 -10.64
N ALA A 362 -6.14 20.46 -9.68
CA ALA A 362 -7.03 21.62 -9.69
C ALA A 362 -6.24 22.94 -9.63
N GLU A 363 -5.06 22.97 -9.00
CA GLU A 363 -4.13 24.11 -8.94
C GLU A 363 -3.20 24.20 -10.17
N GLY A 364 -3.46 23.42 -11.23
CA GLY A 364 -2.72 23.49 -12.50
C GLY A 364 -1.32 22.86 -12.47
N GLN A 365 -1.07 21.92 -11.57
CA GLN A 365 0.17 21.14 -11.55
C GLN A 365 0.13 20.01 -12.58
N THR A 366 1.28 19.67 -13.14
CA THR A 366 1.47 18.40 -13.85
C THR A 366 1.67 17.29 -12.85
N ILE A 367 0.91 16.20 -12.97
CA ILE A 367 0.93 15.09 -12.03
C ILE A 367 1.74 13.91 -12.57
N ALA A 368 2.79 13.52 -11.87
CA ALA A 368 3.52 12.28 -12.10
C ALA A 368 3.19 11.28 -10.98
N ALA A 369 2.69 10.10 -11.34
CA ALA A 369 2.37 9.05 -10.37
C ALA A 369 3.40 7.91 -10.43
N VAL A 370 4.15 7.72 -9.34
CA VAL A 370 5.03 6.56 -9.14
C VAL A 370 4.23 5.50 -8.39
N VAL A 371 3.73 4.50 -9.10
CA VAL A 371 2.81 3.49 -8.55
C VAL A 371 3.17 2.09 -9.05
N ASN A 372 2.82 1.08 -8.25
CA ASN A 372 3.05 -0.32 -8.63
C ASN A 372 1.83 -0.97 -9.30
N VAL A 373 0.64 -0.39 -9.15
CA VAL A 373 -0.60 -0.86 -9.77
C VAL A 373 -1.00 0.09 -10.89
N PRO A 374 -0.71 -0.23 -12.17
CA PRO A 374 -0.91 0.71 -13.30
C PRO A 374 -2.39 0.95 -13.64
N THR A 375 -3.30 0.19 -13.03
CA THR A 375 -4.76 0.33 -13.17
C THR A 375 -5.42 1.05 -12.00
N SER A 376 -4.62 1.54 -11.03
CA SER A 376 -5.10 2.26 -9.86
C SER A 376 -5.70 3.63 -10.19
N SER A 377 -6.42 4.21 -9.22
CA SER A 377 -7.01 5.54 -9.36
C SER A 377 -5.96 6.61 -9.62
N MET A 378 -4.83 6.60 -8.90
CA MET A 378 -3.73 7.54 -9.16
C MET A 378 -3.14 7.37 -10.56
N ALA A 379 -3.01 6.11 -11.04
CA ALA A 379 -2.47 5.84 -12.38
C ALA A 379 -3.38 6.39 -13.48
N ARG A 380 -4.70 6.31 -13.29
CA ARG A 380 -5.68 6.81 -14.26
C ARG A 380 -5.83 8.33 -14.25
N GLU A 381 -5.63 8.97 -13.10
CA GLU A 381 -5.80 10.41 -12.93
C GLU A 381 -4.51 11.21 -13.18
N ALA A 382 -3.35 10.58 -13.19
CA ALA A 382 -2.05 11.22 -13.45
C ALA A 382 -1.85 11.56 -14.92
N ASP A 383 -1.06 12.60 -15.16
CA ASP A 383 -0.63 12.98 -16.51
C ASP A 383 0.56 12.13 -16.99
N LEU A 384 1.43 11.73 -16.05
CA LEU A 384 2.62 10.91 -16.28
C LEU A 384 2.58 9.69 -15.38
N LEU A 385 2.42 8.50 -15.97
CA LEU A 385 2.46 7.23 -15.23
C LEU A 385 3.89 6.66 -15.21
N LEU A 386 4.42 6.43 -14.02
CA LEU A 386 5.74 5.89 -13.75
C LEU A 386 5.65 4.57 -12.95
N PRO A 387 5.45 3.43 -13.62
CA PRO A 387 5.25 2.14 -12.95
C PRO A 387 6.53 1.60 -12.33
N THR A 388 6.43 0.98 -11.14
CA THR A 388 7.58 0.40 -10.43
C THR A 388 7.86 -1.06 -10.77
N HIS A 389 6.96 -1.75 -11.43
CA HIS A 389 7.10 -3.17 -11.82
C HIS A 389 7.56 -4.13 -10.69
N ALA A 390 7.21 -3.82 -9.42
CA ALA A 390 7.59 -4.64 -8.27
C ALA A 390 6.78 -5.95 -8.15
N GLY A 391 5.74 -6.12 -8.98
CA GLY A 391 4.78 -7.22 -8.82
C GLY A 391 3.94 -7.09 -7.55
N PRO A 392 3.11 -8.09 -7.21
CA PRO A 392 2.34 -8.09 -5.98
C PRO A 392 3.23 -8.04 -4.75
N GLU A 393 2.91 -7.16 -3.79
CA GLU A 393 3.55 -7.06 -2.48
C GLU A 393 2.48 -7.28 -1.41
N ILE A 394 2.58 -8.42 -0.70
CA ILE A 394 1.56 -8.96 0.21
C ILE A 394 1.87 -8.65 1.67
N GLY A 395 3.14 -8.73 2.06
CA GLY A 395 3.57 -8.33 3.41
C GLY A 395 3.14 -6.89 3.69
N VAL A 396 2.54 -6.67 4.89
CA VAL A 396 2.02 -5.33 5.23
C VAL A 396 3.14 -4.29 5.24
N ALA A 397 4.27 -4.61 5.84
CA ALA A 397 5.47 -3.77 5.79
C ALA A 397 6.07 -3.75 4.38
N SER A 398 6.19 -2.58 3.77
CA SER A 398 6.69 -2.43 2.41
C SER A 398 8.20 -2.67 2.34
N THR A 399 8.66 -3.39 1.31
CA THR A 399 10.07 -3.73 1.08
C THR A 399 10.50 -3.49 -0.36
N LYS A 400 10.15 -4.39 -1.29
CA LYS A 400 10.53 -4.29 -2.70
C LYS A 400 9.89 -3.10 -3.42
N ALA A 401 8.71 -2.67 -3.00
CA ALA A 401 8.09 -1.46 -3.55
C ALA A 401 8.96 -0.22 -3.27
N PHE A 402 9.56 -0.12 -2.08
CA PHE A 402 10.45 0.98 -1.71
C PHE A 402 11.69 1.06 -2.62
N THR A 403 12.41 -0.04 -2.79
CA THR A 403 13.62 -0.07 -3.64
C THR A 403 13.30 0.17 -5.12
N CYS A 404 12.14 -0.29 -5.60
CA CYS A 404 11.66 0.05 -6.94
C CYS A 404 11.27 1.53 -7.06
N GLN A 405 10.59 2.12 -6.06
CA GLN A 405 10.29 3.56 -6.03
C GLN A 405 11.57 4.40 -6.08
N LEU A 406 12.59 4.06 -5.26
CA LEU A 406 13.89 4.72 -5.31
C LEU A 406 14.52 4.65 -6.71
N SER A 407 14.45 3.48 -7.36
CA SER A 407 15.00 3.27 -8.70
C SER A 407 14.33 4.15 -9.76
N VAL A 408 12.98 4.25 -9.70
CA VAL A 408 12.20 5.12 -10.59
C VAL A 408 12.51 6.59 -10.35
N LEU A 409 12.57 7.01 -9.08
CA LEU A 409 12.82 8.40 -8.69
C LEU A 409 14.24 8.84 -9.07
N ALA A 410 15.25 7.96 -8.95
CA ALA A 410 16.60 8.24 -9.42
C ALA A 410 16.65 8.45 -10.95
N ALA A 411 15.96 7.59 -11.71
CA ALA A 411 15.86 7.73 -13.16
C ALA A 411 15.11 9.02 -13.57
N LEU A 412 14.02 9.36 -12.88
CA LEU A 412 13.26 10.60 -13.12
C LEU A 412 14.09 11.86 -12.82
N ALA A 413 14.81 11.87 -11.69
CA ALA A 413 15.68 13.01 -11.33
C ALA A 413 16.78 13.23 -12.37
N ALA A 414 17.40 12.16 -12.85
CA ALA A 414 18.41 12.24 -13.89
C ALA A 414 17.81 12.63 -15.25
N ASN A 415 16.60 12.17 -15.59
CA ASN A 415 15.90 12.58 -16.80
C ASN A 415 15.55 14.08 -16.77
N LEU A 416 15.06 14.59 -15.63
CA LEU A 416 14.81 16.03 -15.46
C LEU A 416 16.10 16.84 -15.58
N ALA A 417 17.21 16.36 -15.00
CA ALA A 417 18.52 17.01 -15.14
C ALA A 417 18.97 17.10 -16.61
N LYS A 418 18.78 16.02 -17.35
CA LYS A 418 19.04 15.99 -18.81
C LYS A 418 18.15 16.98 -19.57
N ALA A 419 16.84 16.99 -19.34
CA ALA A 419 15.91 17.92 -19.98
C ALA A 419 16.28 19.38 -19.73
N LYS A 420 16.83 19.68 -18.55
CA LYS A 420 17.33 21.02 -18.18
C LYS A 420 18.75 21.33 -18.67
N GLY A 421 19.36 20.47 -19.46
CA GLY A 421 20.74 20.65 -19.94
C GLY A 421 21.79 20.66 -18.81
N ARG A 422 21.50 20.02 -17.66
CA ARG A 422 22.38 19.92 -16.50
C ARG A 422 23.19 18.64 -16.47
N LEU A 423 22.97 17.74 -17.40
CA LEU A 423 23.62 16.44 -17.50
C LEU A 423 24.22 16.27 -18.90
N SER A 424 25.51 16.08 -18.98
CA SER A 424 26.20 15.73 -20.20
C SER A 424 25.91 14.28 -20.60
N ALA A 425 26.15 13.93 -21.86
CA ALA A 425 26.00 12.55 -22.33
C ALA A 425 26.91 11.54 -21.61
N ASP A 426 28.09 11.98 -21.14
CA ASP A 426 29.01 11.13 -20.37
C ASP A 426 28.50 10.88 -18.96
N GLU A 427 28.00 11.91 -18.29
CA GLU A 427 27.38 11.78 -16.96
C GLU A 427 26.12 10.94 -17.03
N GLU A 428 25.29 11.10 -18.07
CA GLU A 428 24.11 10.24 -18.29
C GLU A 428 24.53 8.76 -18.39
N ARG A 429 25.58 8.46 -19.19
CA ARG A 429 26.11 7.09 -19.29
C ARG A 429 26.61 6.53 -17.97
N GLN A 430 27.25 7.35 -17.13
CA GLN A 430 27.72 6.95 -15.81
C GLN A 430 26.53 6.63 -14.88
N ILE A 431 25.51 7.49 -14.84
CA ILE A 431 24.28 7.26 -14.06
C ILE A 431 23.60 5.96 -14.48
N VAL A 432 23.43 5.74 -15.80
CA VAL A 432 22.85 4.49 -16.33
C VAL A 432 23.66 3.27 -15.89
N ARG A 433 24.99 3.36 -15.89
CA ARG A 433 25.88 2.28 -15.42
C ARG A 433 25.63 1.98 -13.94
N HIS A 434 25.69 3.01 -13.08
CA HIS A 434 25.50 2.84 -11.65
C HIS A 434 24.11 2.30 -11.30
N LEU A 435 23.05 2.80 -11.92
CA LEU A 435 21.71 2.25 -11.73
C LEU A 435 21.63 0.77 -12.18
N ALA A 436 22.31 0.42 -13.28
CA ALA A 436 22.33 -0.95 -13.78
C ALA A 436 23.13 -1.94 -12.87
N GLU A 437 23.99 -1.43 -11.99
CA GLU A 437 24.74 -2.20 -10.98
C GLU A 437 23.88 -2.51 -9.73
N ALA A 438 22.83 -1.74 -9.45
CA ALA A 438 22.02 -1.87 -8.24
C ALA A 438 21.47 -3.29 -7.98
N PRO A 439 20.93 -4.04 -8.97
CA PRO A 439 20.46 -5.40 -8.73
C PRO A 439 21.54 -6.35 -8.22
N ALA A 440 22.75 -6.27 -8.78
CA ALA A 440 23.87 -7.10 -8.35
C ALA A 440 24.35 -6.72 -6.95
N ALA A 441 24.38 -5.42 -6.64
CA ALA A 441 24.74 -4.92 -5.31
C ALA A 441 23.71 -5.31 -4.24
N ILE A 442 22.41 -5.30 -4.56
CA ILE A 442 21.34 -5.82 -3.69
C ILE A 442 21.56 -7.31 -3.40
N ASN A 443 21.88 -8.09 -4.43
CA ASN A 443 22.18 -9.52 -4.24
C ASN A 443 23.41 -9.73 -3.35
N GLY A 444 24.42 -8.87 -3.47
CA GLY A 444 25.59 -8.86 -2.57
C GLY A 444 25.22 -8.51 -1.12
N ALA A 445 24.26 -7.59 -0.92
CA ALA A 445 23.74 -7.26 0.41
C ALA A 445 22.95 -8.42 1.05
N LEU A 446 22.16 -9.15 0.27
CA LEU A 446 21.42 -10.34 0.72
C LEU A 446 22.33 -11.48 1.20
N ALA A 447 23.58 -11.53 0.75
CA ALA A 447 24.53 -12.54 1.20
C ALA A 447 24.90 -12.41 2.70
N TYR A 448 24.60 -11.28 3.32
CA TYR A 448 24.81 -11.05 4.76
C TYR A 448 23.61 -11.39 5.65
N ASP A 449 22.56 -12.03 5.10
CA ASP A 449 21.33 -12.37 5.81
C ASP A 449 21.57 -13.13 7.13
N GLU A 450 22.36 -14.21 7.07
CA GLU A 450 22.71 -15.01 8.27
C GLU A 450 23.46 -14.19 9.34
N ALA A 451 24.35 -13.29 8.92
CA ALA A 451 25.06 -12.41 9.84
C ALA A 451 24.13 -11.41 10.51
N ILE A 452 23.14 -10.89 9.76
CA ILE A 452 22.11 -9.99 10.29
C ILE A 452 21.16 -10.74 11.24
N GLU A 453 20.79 -11.98 10.92
CA GLU A 453 20.00 -12.83 11.82
C GLU A 453 20.71 -13.07 13.15
N ALA A 454 22.01 -13.35 13.13
CA ALA A 454 22.79 -13.61 14.34
C ALA A 454 22.81 -12.41 15.31
N MET A 455 22.73 -11.18 14.80
CA MET A 455 22.72 -9.98 15.64
C MET A 455 21.33 -9.51 16.05
N ALA A 456 20.27 -10.03 15.44
CA ALA A 456 18.89 -9.64 15.75
C ALA A 456 18.56 -9.80 17.25
N GLY A 457 19.15 -10.80 17.93
CA GLY A 457 19.00 -11.02 19.37
C GLY A 457 19.45 -9.83 20.23
N ALA A 458 20.46 -9.07 19.79
CA ALA A 458 20.94 -7.88 20.51
C ALA A 458 19.92 -6.73 20.49
N VAL A 459 19.02 -6.71 19.49
CA VAL A 459 17.98 -5.69 19.32
C VAL A 459 16.64 -6.17 19.86
N ALA A 460 16.32 -7.46 19.73
CA ALA A 460 15.00 -8.03 20.07
C ALA A 460 14.56 -7.81 21.52
N GLY A 461 15.52 -7.73 22.46
CA GLY A 461 15.25 -7.46 23.86
C GLY A 461 15.11 -5.97 24.22
N ALA A 462 15.42 -5.06 23.30
CA ALA A 462 15.35 -3.63 23.56
C ALA A 462 13.89 -3.14 23.59
N ARG A 463 13.64 -2.12 24.42
CA ARG A 463 12.36 -1.38 24.42
C ARG A 463 12.36 -0.29 23.37
N ASP A 464 13.48 0.42 23.26
CA ASP A 464 13.69 1.57 22.40
C ASP A 464 14.93 1.35 21.53
N VAL A 465 14.92 1.79 20.27
CA VAL A 465 16.04 1.68 19.31
C VAL A 465 16.12 2.97 18.52
N LEU A 466 17.34 3.50 18.37
CA LEU A 466 17.56 4.69 17.57
C LEU A 466 18.29 4.32 16.26
N TYR A 467 17.94 5.03 15.18
CA TYR A 467 18.60 4.92 13.89
C TYR A 467 19.22 6.27 13.52
N LEU A 468 20.46 6.27 13.04
CA LEU A 468 21.17 7.49 12.63
C LEU A 468 21.63 7.39 11.18
N GLY A 469 21.49 8.51 10.45
CA GLY A 469 22.03 8.66 9.10
C GLY A 469 22.25 10.13 8.75
N ARG A 470 22.94 10.38 7.63
CA ARG A 470 23.13 11.72 7.06
C ARG A 470 22.87 11.72 5.56
N GLY A 471 22.49 12.88 5.00
CA GLY A 471 22.18 12.98 3.58
C GLY A 471 21.08 11.99 3.20
N THR A 472 21.31 11.20 2.16
CA THR A 472 20.38 10.15 1.71
C THR A 472 20.24 8.98 2.69
N ASP A 473 21.15 8.84 3.66
CA ASP A 473 21.07 7.78 4.67
C ASP A 473 20.15 8.15 5.84
N TYR A 474 19.82 9.44 6.01
CA TYR A 474 18.82 9.86 7.01
C TYR A 474 17.42 9.33 6.72
N PRO A 475 16.88 9.46 5.49
CA PRO A 475 15.62 8.77 5.15
C PRO A 475 15.68 7.25 5.32
N LEU A 476 16.82 6.60 5.11
CA LEU A 476 17.00 5.17 5.38
C LEU A 476 16.96 4.85 6.88
N ALA A 477 17.50 5.71 7.71
CA ALA A 477 17.39 5.59 9.16
C ALA A 477 15.92 5.67 9.62
N LEU A 478 15.13 6.59 9.03
CA LEU A 478 13.69 6.68 9.26
C LEU A 478 12.96 5.42 8.79
N GLU A 479 13.30 4.90 7.61
CA GLU A 479 12.70 3.68 7.05
C GLU A 479 13.04 2.45 7.90
N GLY A 480 14.29 2.30 8.35
CA GLY A 480 14.70 1.22 9.25
C GLY A 480 13.94 1.26 10.58
N ALA A 481 13.80 2.44 11.16
CA ALA A 481 13.01 2.65 12.38
C ALA A 481 11.51 2.32 12.13
N LEU A 482 10.95 2.72 10.98
CA LEU A 482 9.58 2.39 10.62
C LEU A 482 9.40 0.88 10.49
N LYS A 483 10.25 0.18 9.73
CA LYS A 483 10.17 -1.29 9.57
C LYS A 483 10.26 -2.01 10.91
N LEU A 484 11.19 -1.59 11.78
CA LEU A 484 11.35 -2.21 13.09
C LEU A 484 10.10 -2.04 13.96
N LYS A 485 9.53 -0.83 14.05
CA LYS A 485 8.31 -0.60 14.87
C LYS A 485 7.08 -1.30 14.32
N GLU A 486 6.93 -1.37 13.00
CA GLU A 486 5.76 -1.98 12.36
C GLU A 486 5.61 -3.47 12.72
N ILE A 487 6.70 -4.24 12.66
CA ILE A 487 6.63 -5.71 12.74
C ILE A 487 7.14 -6.28 14.07
N SER A 488 7.97 -5.54 14.82
CA SER A 488 8.49 -5.99 16.12
C SER A 488 7.83 -5.33 17.33
N TYR A 489 7.10 -4.22 17.11
CA TYR A 489 6.49 -3.38 18.14
C TYR A 489 7.49 -2.72 19.10
N ILE A 490 8.77 -2.69 18.75
CA ILE A 490 9.80 -1.92 19.45
C ILE A 490 9.60 -0.44 19.08
N HIS A 491 9.66 0.46 20.06
CA HIS A 491 9.66 1.88 19.78
C HIS A 491 11.01 2.27 19.13
N ALA A 492 10.96 2.59 17.85
CA ALA A 492 12.15 2.93 17.08
C ALA A 492 12.01 4.30 16.42
N GLU A 493 13.07 5.12 16.47
CA GLU A 493 13.10 6.45 15.86
C GLU A 493 14.37 6.66 15.04
N GLY A 494 14.20 7.35 13.89
CA GLY A 494 15.32 7.74 13.02
C GLY A 494 15.63 9.21 13.17
N TYR A 495 16.93 9.55 13.22
CA TYR A 495 17.39 10.93 13.33
C TYR A 495 18.45 11.25 12.29
N ALA A 496 18.46 12.50 11.82
CA ALA A 496 19.65 13.04 11.19
C ALA A 496 20.77 13.05 12.26
N ALA A 497 21.90 12.39 11.97
CA ALA A 497 22.94 12.15 13.00
C ALA A 497 23.41 13.44 13.70
N GLY A 498 23.40 14.58 12.99
CA GLY A 498 23.73 15.88 13.57
C GLY A 498 22.75 16.39 14.61
N GLU A 499 21.47 15.99 14.52
CA GLU A 499 20.40 16.41 15.43
C GLU A 499 20.47 15.71 16.79
N MET A 500 21.30 14.68 16.95
CA MET A 500 21.50 14.01 18.24
C MET A 500 21.84 15.01 19.36
N LYS A 501 22.65 16.04 19.06
CA LYS A 501 23.07 17.07 20.03
C LYS A 501 21.94 17.99 20.49
N HIS A 502 20.83 18.02 19.77
CA HIS A 502 19.69 18.93 19.99
C HIS A 502 18.55 18.29 20.77
N GLY A 503 18.82 17.24 21.53
CA GLY A 503 17.84 16.58 22.40
C GLY A 503 17.98 15.06 22.47
N PRO A 504 17.95 14.34 21.33
CA PRO A 504 17.88 12.86 21.34
C PRO A 504 19.04 12.17 22.07
N ILE A 505 20.20 12.80 22.16
CA ILE A 505 21.37 12.26 22.88
C ILE A 505 21.07 12.02 24.37
N ALA A 506 20.06 12.67 24.94
CA ALA A 506 19.62 12.45 26.31
C ALA A 506 19.00 11.05 26.52
N LEU A 507 18.60 10.37 25.43
CA LEU A 507 18.04 9.02 25.45
C LEU A 507 19.12 7.93 25.46
N ILE A 508 20.39 8.29 25.28
CA ILE A 508 21.48 7.32 25.14
C ILE A 508 21.91 6.80 26.51
N ASP A 509 21.78 5.48 26.64
CA ASP A 509 22.34 4.69 27.74
C ASP A 509 22.71 3.27 27.24
N GLU A 510 23.15 2.40 28.14
CA GLU A 510 23.53 1.02 27.78
C GLU A 510 22.37 0.12 27.35
N SER A 511 21.12 0.53 27.54
CA SER A 511 19.91 -0.24 27.20
C SER A 511 19.36 0.05 25.81
N VAL A 512 19.77 1.18 25.20
CA VAL A 512 19.28 1.65 23.91
C VAL A 512 20.27 1.33 22.78
N PRO A 513 20.04 0.32 21.95
CA PRO A 513 20.83 0.09 20.74
C PRO A 513 20.68 1.25 19.76
N VAL A 514 21.79 1.64 19.13
CA VAL A 514 21.83 2.70 18.11
C VAL A 514 22.35 2.11 16.80
N ILE A 515 21.52 2.10 15.77
CA ILE A 515 21.88 1.62 14.44
C ILE A 515 22.34 2.81 13.61
N VAL A 516 23.58 2.76 13.13
CA VAL A 516 24.21 3.85 12.37
C VAL A 516 24.41 3.41 10.93
N ILE A 517 23.82 4.14 9.97
CA ILE A 517 24.00 3.91 8.54
C ILE A 517 25.04 4.92 8.05
N ALA A 518 26.22 4.43 7.70
CA ALA A 518 27.35 5.28 7.33
C ALA A 518 28.22 4.61 6.24
N PRO A 519 27.77 4.61 4.97
CA PRO A 519 28.62 4.20 3.85
C PRO A 519 29.86 5.08 3.76
N SER A 520 31.01 4.51 3.34
CA SER A 520 32.21 5.30 3.11
C SER A 520 31.96 6.32 1.98
N GLY A 521 32.22 7.59 2.28
CA GLY A 521 31.92 8.67 1.34
C GLY A 521 32.04 10.05 1.99
N PRO A 522 31.57 11.12 1.33
CA PRO A 522 31.81 12.50 1.79
C PRO A 522 31.24 12.85 3.17
N LEU A 523 30.21 12.11 3.63
CA LEU A 523 29.56 12.34 4.92
C LEU A 523 30.00 11.35 6.01
N PHE A 524 30.82 10.35 5.67
CA PHE A 524 31.23 9.28 6.57
C PHE A 524 31.83 9.80 7.87
N GLU A 525 32.90 10.60 7.80
CA GLU A 525 33.58 11.14 8.98
C GLU A 525 32.65 11.95 9.90
N LYS A 526 31.67 12.67 9.30
CA LYS A 526 30.69 13.45 10.06
C LYS A 526 29.68 12.55 10.78
N THR A 527 29.29 11.45 10.16
CA THR A 527 28.41 10.45 10.77
C THR A 527 29.13 9.70 11.88
N VAL A 528 30.39 9.29 11.63
CA VAL A 528 31.23 8.60 12.61
C VAL A 528 31.52 9.50 13.85
N SER A 529 31.76 10.79 13.65
CA SER A 529 31.90 11.72 14.78
C SER A 529 30.69 11.75 15.70
N ASN A 530 29.46 11.71 15.12
CA ASN A 530 28.23 11.62 15.94
C ASN A 530 28.05 10.22 16.57
N MET A 531 28.45 9.16 15.89
CA MET A 531 28.49 7.81 16.43
C MET A 531 29.39 7.72 17.67
N GLN A 532 30.61 8.28 17.61
CA GLN A 532 31.56 8.35 18.74
C GLN A 532 30.99 9.11 19.93
N GLU A 533 30.20 10.17 19.70
CA GLU A 533 29.51 10.88 20.78
C GLU A 533 28.46 10.03 21.49
N VAL A 534 27.78 9.13 20.75
CA VAL A 534 26.86 8.12 21.30
C VAL A 534 27.64 7.09 22.12
N GLN A 535 28.72 6.52 21.56
CA GLN A 535 29.59 5.55 22.25
C GLN A 535 30.19 6.09 23.54
N ALA A 536 30.65 7.35 23.52
CA ALA A 536 31.20 8.03 24.72
C ALA A 536 30.19 8.15 25.88
N ARG A 537 28.90 7.93 25.64
CA ARG A 537 27.81 7.93 26.63
C ARG A 537 27.28 6.53 26.94
N GLY A 538 28.00 5.49 26.53
CA GLY A 538 27.65 4.10 26.78
C GLY A 538 26.64 3.52 25.76
N GLY A 539 26.32 4.26 24.69
CA GLY A 539 25.41 3.78 23.65
C GLY A 539 25.98 2.58 22.90
N LYS A 540 25.16 1.55 22.70
CA LYS A 540 25.52 0.31 22.01
C LYS A 540 25.27 0.45 20.51
N VAL A 541 26.34 0.65 19.74
CA VAL A 541 26.26 0.94 18.31
C VAL A 541 26.30 -0.35 17.47
N ILE A 542 25.40 -0.45 16.50
CA ILE A 542 25.45 -1.38 15.36
C ILE A 542 25.76 -0.53 14.12
N LEU A 543 26.90 -0.76 13.48
CA LEU A 543 27.33 0.02 12.32
C LEU A 543 27.01 -0.74 11.02
N ILE A 544 26.25 -0.11 10.11
CA ILE A 544 26.00 -0.56 8.75
C ILE A 544 26.86 0.27 7.80
N SER A 545 27.90 -0.33 7.22
CA SER A 545 28.86 0.37 6.35
C SER A 545 29.47 -0.61 5.35
N ASP A 546 30.19 -0.09 4.34
CA ASP A 546 31.05 -0.93 3.52
C ASP A 546 32.33 -1.31 4.26
N TYR A 547 33.16 -2.16 3.61
CA TYR A 547 34.39 -2.68 4.19
C TYR A 547 35.30 -1.55 4.72
N ASP A 548 35.50 -0.51 3.91
CA ASP A 548 36.40 0.60 4.30
C ASP A 548 35.89 1.35 5.54
N GLY A 549 34.56 1.53 5.61
CA GLY A 549 33.94 2.20 6.77
C GLY A 549 33.94 1.32 8.02
N ILE A 550 33.77 0.00 7.90
CA ILE A 550 33.88 -0.93 9.02
C ILE A 550 35.33 -0.98 9.54
N GLU A 551 36.35 -1.04 8.66
CA GLU A 551 37.73 -1.00 9.04
C GLU A 551 38.08 0.29 9.78
N ALA A 552 37.51 1.42 9.33
CA ALA A 552 37.83 2.74 9.90
C ALA A 552 37.11 3.03 11.24
N ALA A 553 35.96 2.47 11.52
CA ALA A 553 35.09 2.88 12.63
C ALA A 553 34.32 1.75 13.34
N GLY A 554 34.56 0.48 13.01
CA GLY A 554 33.80 -0.65 13.55
C GLY A 554 34.32 -1.21 14.88
N GLU A 555 35.54 -0.83 15.36
CA GLU A 555 36.20 -1.47 16.49
C GLU A 555 35.39 -1.40 17.80
N ASP A 556 34.80 -0.25 18.10
CA ASP A 556 33.99 -0.03 19.31
C ASP A 556 32.50 -0.30 19.14
N CYS A 557 32.08 -0.95 18.04
CA CYS A 557 30.71 -1.30 17.81
C CYS A 557 30.38 -2.68 18.41
N ILE A 558 29.13 -2.85 18.94
CA ILE A 558 28.71 -4.16 19.45
C ILE A 558 28.46 -5.16 18.31
N ALA A 559 28.17 -4.66 17.10
CA ALA A 559 28.08 -5.44 15.88
C ALA A 559 28.29 -4.55 14.65
N THR A 560 28.66 -5.18 13.53
CA THR A 560 28.82 -4.50 12.24
C THR A 560 28.14 -5.29 11.13
N ILE A 561 27.53 -4.57 10.19
CA ILE A 561 26.96 -5.13 8.97
C ILE A 561 27.77 -4.59 7.80
N THR A 562 28.57 -5.49 7.18
CA THR A 562 29.40 -5.11 6.05
C THR A 562 28.55 -5.12 4.77
N MET A 563 28.60 -4.03 4.03
CA MET A 563 27.85 -3.86 2.79
C MET A 563 28.75 -3.81 1.57
N PRO A 564 28.27 -4.14 0.38
CA PRO A 564 29.00 -3.87 -0.84
C PRO A 564 29.33 -2.38 -0.97
N LYS A 565 30.56 -2.05 -1.36
CA LYS A 565 30.91 -0.67 -1.71
C LYS A 565 30.24 -0.30 -3.02
N VAL A 566 29.43 0.76 -3.01
CA VAL A 566 28.63 1.19 -4.15
C VAL A 566 28.73 2.70 -4.38
N HIS A 567 28.39 3.12 -5.57
CA HIS A 567 28.29 4.56 -5.86
C HIS A 567 27.19 5.22 -5.01
N PRO A 568 27.39 6.44 -4.47
CA PRO A 568 26.41 7.12 -3.61
C PRO A 568 25.00 7.25 -4.20
N LEU A 569 24.87 7.32 -5.52
CA LEU A 569 23.56 7.32 -6.20
C LEU A 569 22.70 6.11 -5.86
N ILE A 570 23.30 4.92 -5.81
CA ILE A 570 22.56 3.68 -5.57
C ILE A 570 22.66 3.17 -4.13
N ALA A 571 23.47 3.83 -3.29
CA ALA A 571 23.57 3.47 -1.89
C ALA A 571 22.20 3.40 -1.18
N PRO A 572 21.27 4.35 -1.35
CA PRO A 572 19.94 4.25 -0.72
C PRO A 572 19.14 3.00 -1.15
N ILE A 573 19.30 2.54 -2.39
CA ILE A 573 18.62 1.34 -2.90
C ILE A 573 19.20 0.08 -2.25
N VAL A 574 20.52 0.03 -2.08
CA VAL A 574 21.24 -1.15 -1.57
C VAL A 574 21.18 -1.22 -0.03
N TYR A 575 21.35 -0.09 0.66
CA TYR A 575 21.33 -0.03 2.12
C TYR A 575 19.92 -0.14 2.72
N ALA A 576 18.87 -0.09 1.90
CA ALA A 576 17.52 -0.48 2.31
C ALA A 576 17.42 -1.97 2.73
N VAL A 577 18.23 -2.84 2.12
CA VAL A 577 18.18 -4.29 2.38
C VAL A 577 18.53 -4.65 3.82
N PRO A 578 19.68 -4.24 4.40
CA PRO A 578 20.04 -4.63 5.75
C PRO A 578 19.09 -4.09 6.82
N VAL A 579 18.48 -2.91 6.65
CA VAL A 579 17.51 -2.39 7.62
C VAL A 579 16.19 -3.18 7.56
N GLN A 580 15.80 -3.67 6.38
CA GLN A 580 14.64 -4.55 6.20
C GLN A 580 14.90 -5.93 6.81
N LEU A 581 16.05 -6.55 6.53
CA LEU A 581 16.45 -7.85 7.09
C LEU A 581 16.56 -7.80 8.61
N LEU A 582 17.17 -6.75 9.17
CA LEU A 582 17.28 -6.59 10.62
C LEU A 582 15.91 -6.52 11.29
N ALA A 583 15.00 -5.71 10.75
CA ALA A 583 13.63 -5.63 11.25
C ALA A 583 12.90 -6.98 11.15
N TYR A 584 13.06 -7.69 10.03
CA TYR A 584 12.49 -9.02 9.80
C TYR A 584 12.98 -10.02 10.86
N HIS A 585 14.28 -10.16 11.05
CA HIS A 585 14.84 -11.12 12.00
C HIS A 585 14.52 -10.78 13.46
N VAL A 586 14.49 -9.50 13.81
CA VAL A 586 14.04 -9.05 15.14
C VAL A 586 12.59 -9.46 15.38
N ALA A 587 11.71 -9.28 14.40
CA ALA A 587 10.30 -9.69 14.50
C ALA A 587 10.15 -11.21 14.63
N VAL A 588 10.93 -11.98 13.86
CA VAL A 588 10.98 -13.45 13.96
C VAL A 588 11.46 -13.89 15.35
N ALA A 589 12.53 -13.29 15.87
CA ALA A 589 13.05 -13.59 17.20
C ALA A 589 12.05 -13.28 18.33
N LYS A 590 11.24 -12.23 18.16
CA LYS A 590 10.15 -11.88 19.09
C LYS A 590 8.90 -12.72 18.93
N GLY A 591 8.79 -13.52 17.86
CA GLY A 591 7.60 -14.34 17.57
C GLY A 591 6.37 -13.51 17.17
N THR A 592 6.55 -12.30 16.66
CA THR A 592 5.46 -11.45 16.17
C THR A 592 5.04 -11.88 14.76
N ASP A 593 3.83 -11.49 14.36
CA ASP A 593 3.37 -11.75 12.99
C ASP A 593 4.02 -10.76 12.02
N VAL A 594 4.91 -11.27 11.18
CA VAL A 594 5.70 -10.46 10.26
C VAL A 594 4.87 -9.95 9.08
N ASP A 595 4.01 -10.82 8.51
CA ASP A 595 3.24 -10.50 7.30
C ASP A 595 1.98 -9.68 7.62
N GLN A 596 1.38 -9.91 8.79
CA GLN A 596 0.14 -9.29 9.25
C GLN A 596 0.31 -8.73 10.68
N PRO A 597 1.13 -7.70 10.86
CA PRO A 597 1.35 -7.11 12.18
C PRO A 597 0.07 -6.43 12.70
N ARG A 598 -0.13 -6.50 14.02
CA ARG A 598 -1.34 -5.94 14.65
C ARG A 598 -1.53 -4.46 14.31
N ASN A 599 -2.77 -4.03 14.15
CA ASN A 599 -3.18 -2.65 13.95
C ASN A 599 -2.60 -1.96 12.68
N LEU A 600 -2.18 -2.75 11.69
CA LEU A 600 -1.70 -2.23 10.42
C LEU A 600 -2.44 -2.86 9.25
N ALA A 601 -2.61 -2.10 8.18
CA ALA A 601 -3.13 -2.54 6.90
C ALA A 601 -2.15 -2.19 5.78
N LYS A 602 -2.09 -3.01 4.72
CA LYS A 602 -1.16 -2.81 3.59
C LYS A 602 -1.37 -1.48 2.88
N SER A 603 -2.59 -1.00 2.79
CA SER A 603 -2.92 0.27 2.15
C SER A 603 -4.08 0.94 2.89
N VAL A 604 -4.01 2.25 3.07
CA VAL A 604 -5.03 3.07 3.73
C VAL A 604 -5.85 3.78 2.66
N THR A 605 -7.07 3.30 2.41
CA THR A 605 -7.98 3.85 1.39
C THR A 605 -9.16 4.61 1.99
N VAL A 606 -9.15 4.79 3.29
CA VAL A 606 -10.13 5.56 4.07
C VAL A 606 -9.39 6.52 4.97
N GLU A 607 -10.07 7.56 5.37
CA GLU A 607 -9.60 8.57 6.29
C GLU A 607 -9.97 8.23 7.73
#